data_78a435dbb22f36aadaf149fce7c17f68
#
_entry.id   78a435dbb22f36aadaf149fce7c17f68
#
_cell.length_a   1.000
_cell.length_b   1.000
_cell.length_c   1.000
_cell.angle_alpha   90.00
_cell.angle_beta   90.00
_cell.angle_gamma   90.00
#
_symmetry.space_group_name_H-M   'P 1'
#
loop_
_entity.id
_entity.type
_entity.pdbx_description
1 polymer ?
#
loop_
_entity_poly.entity_id
_entity_poly.type
_entity_poly.pdbx_seq_one_letter_code
_entity_poly.pdbx_strand_id
1 'polypeptide(L)'
;MNTTRVSLLFLLVTIALAVSVCQQSTQSQTSQLDKLTEVQERGTLVVSIDPAYPPQSEIKPGAARALDTGCAADQLTTGELSGFDVEVAVAIAKRLGVEACFVTPDWIQITSGNWQDQWDISVGSMAITPERMKTLYFTQPYYATPATFFVHSDNTSYSNHSDLSGKKVGVCSGCTYQFYLEGTLSLPGQEIDFTAKNTEIVEYATEALALQELAWGNGVKLDAVLVASPTGKQAILNGLPIKQLGDPVYLEYLAAAADKNQIHDSSSFVNMVTNIIQQMHSDGTLLNLSTQYYGEDLTTTAAEFNIALLK
;
A
#
# COMPACT_ATOMS: atom_id res chain seq x y z
N MET A 1 17.28 108.24 27.69
CA MET A 1 16.17 108.11 26.71
C MET A 1 16.52 106.96 25.80
N ASN A 2 15.60 106.07 25.58
CA ASN A 2 15.56 104.92 24.71
C ASN A 2 16.23 103.65 25.20
N THR A 3 15.36 102.86 25.73
CA THR A 3 15.50 101.46 26.15
C THR A 3 15.39 100.55 24.93
N THR A 4 16.37 99.70 24.71
CA THR A 4 16.31 98.62 23.71
C THR A 4 16.13 97.32 24.46
N ARG A 5 14.96 96.70 24.27
CA ARG A 5 14.63 95.43 24.79
C ARG A 5 15.23 94.32 23.93
N VAL A 6 16.12 93.53 24.49
CA VAL A 6 16.62 92.32 23.86
C VAL A 6 15.66 91.16 24.19
N SER A 7 14.98 90.66 23.16
CA SER A 7 14.14 89.46 23.30
C SER A 7 15.03 88.25 23.11
N LEU A 8 15.10 87.41 24.15
CA LEU A 8 15.73 86.09 24.16
C LEU A 8 14.77 85.11 23.52
N LEU A 9 15.06 84.65 22.33
CA LEU A 9 14.31 83.49 21.73
C LEU A 9 14.90 82.21 22.32
N PHE A 10 14.09 81.54 23.11
CA PHE A 10 14.34 80.15 23.52
C PHE A 10 14.00 79.21 22.34
N LEU A 11 15.03 78.63 21.76
CA LEU A 11 14.88 77.56 20.76
C LEU A 11 14.69 76.21 21.50
N LEU A 12 13.45 75.78 21.60
CA LEU A 12 13.08 74.44 22.10
C LEU A 12 13.37 73.42 20.99
N VAL A 13 14.49 72.68 21.11
CA VAL A 13 14.78 71.53 20.27
C VAL A 13 14.05 70.33 20.88
N THR A 14 12.91 69.96 20.32
CA THR A 14 12.23 68.72 20.61
C THR A 14 12.90 67.59 19.89
N ILE A 15 13.70 66.77 20.59
CA ILE A 15 14.23 65.50 20.08
C ILE A 15 13.06 64.50 20.08
N ALA A 16 12.51 64.25 18.89
CA ALA A 16 11.59 63.18 18.68
C ALA A 16 12.39 61.87 18.60
N LEU A 17 12.43 61.10 19.71
CA LEU A 17 12.88 59.71 19.67
C LEU A 17 11.83 58.88 18.90
N ALA A 18 12.16 58.60 17.64
CA ALA A 18 11.42 57.57 16.89
C ALA A 18 11.78 56.21 17.42
N VAL A 19 10.94 55.69 18.32
CA VAL A 19 10.96 54.27 18.72
C VAL A 19 10.41 53.48 17.53
N SER A 20 11.31 53.01 16.65
CA SER A 20 10.97 51.98 15.66
C SER A 20 10.67 50.69 16.42
N VAL A 21 9.40 50.47 16.78
CA VAL A 21 8.92 49.17 17.14
C VAL A 21 8.99 48.30 15.90
N CYS A 22 10.06 47.48 15.78
CA CYS A 22 10.03 46.33 14.91
C CYS A 22 8.88 45.43 15.33
N GLN A 23 7.71 45.64 14.75
CA GLN A 23 6.67 44.61 14.71
C GLN A 23 7.26 43.46 13.90
N GLN A 24 7.95 42.53 14.58
CA GLN A 24 8.08 41.19 14.09
C GLN A 24 6.64 40.66 13.96
N SER A 25 6.11 40.73 12.73
CA SER A 25 5.01 39.92 12.33
C SER A 25 5.49 38.48 12.50
N THR A 26 5.20 37.88 13.65
CA THR A 26 5.08 36.46 13.83
C THR A 26 3.99 36.06 12.83
N GLN A 27 4.39 35.79 11.57
CA GLN A 27 3.61 34.90 10.76
C GLN A 27 3.52 33.63 11.59
N SER A 28 2.39 33.43 12.24
CA SER A 28 1.93 32.08 12.60
C SER A 28 1.89 31.35 11.24
N GLN A 29 2.99 30.68 10.89
CA GLN A 29 2.88 29.50 10.08
C GLN A 29 1.92 28.64 10.90
N THR A 30 0.66 28.63 10.53
CA THR A 30 -0.20 27.48 10.73
C THR A 30 0.61 26.36 10.06
N SER A 31 1.41 25.64 10.84
CA SER A 31 2.00 24.40 10.42
C SER A 31 0.79 23.55 10.04
N GLN A 32 0.54 23.44 8.74
CA GLN A 32 -0.43 22.48 8.25
C GLN A 32 0.05 21.16 8.86
N LEU A 33 -0.76 20.60 9.77
CA LEU A 33 -0.44 19.31 10.39
C LEU A 33 -0.08 18.36 9.26
N ASP A 34 1.09 17.75 9.33
CA ASP A 34 1.43 16.71 8.37
C ASP A 34 0.76 15.39 8.82
N LYS A 35 0.62 14.46 7.89
CA LYS A 35 -0.05 13.17 8.15
C LYS A 35 0.65 12.37 9.26
N LEU A 36 1.97 12.45 9.40
CA LEU A 36 2.72 11.78 10.46
C LEU A 36 2.32 12.30 11.84
N THR A 37 2.28 13.61 11.99
CA THR A 37 1.87 14.26 13.24
C THR A 37 0.41 13.92 13.58
N GLU A 38 -0.49 13.96 12.61
CA GLU A 38 -1.90 13.59 12.80
C GLU A 38 -2.04 12.15 13.32
N VAL A 39 -1.37 11.18 12.69
CA VAL A 39 -1.40 9.76 13.10
C VAL A 39 -0.86 9.59 14.51
N GLN A 40 0.25 10.27 14.85
CA GLN A 40 0.86 10.17 16.17
C GLN A 40 0.01 10.82 17.27
N GLU A 41 -0.59 11.97 17.01
CA GLU A 41 -1.48 12.66 17.96
C GLU A 41 -2.78 11.89 18.19
N ARG A 42 -3.34 11.28 17.14
CA ARG A 42 -4.51 10.41 17.23
C ARG A 42 -4.23 9.11 17.99
N GLY A 43 -2.98 8.64 17.99
CA GLY A 43 -2.57 7.39 18.62
C GLY A 43 -2.97 6.11 17.88
N THR A 44 -3.49 6.23 16.65
CA THR A 44 -3.92 5.11 15.82
C THR A 44 -3.45 5.29 14.37
N LEU A 45 -3.10 4.18 13.71
CA LEU A 45 -2.84 4.08 12.27
C LEU A 45 -4.01 3.36 11.62
N VAL A 46 -4.77 4.06 10.78
CA VAL A 46 -5.89 3.45 10.04
C VAL A 46 -5.37 2.88 8.73
N VAL A 47 -5.47 1.56 8.59
CA VAL A 47 -4.90 0.78 7.50
C VAL A 47 -6.00 0.17 6.65
N SER A 48 -5.96 0.36 5.33
CA SER A 48 -6.82 -0.40 4.41
C SER A 48 -6.16 -1.71 3.99
N ILE A 49 -6.97 -2.79 4.00
CA ILE A 49 -6.57 -4.14 3.58
C ILE A 49 -7.72 -4.82 2.81
N ASP A 50 -7.40 -5.88 2.07
CA ASP A 50 -8.38 -6.82 1.50
C ASP A 50 -8.43 -8.08 2.36
N PRO A 51 -9.51 -8.31 3.16
CA PRO A 51 -9.60 -9.46 4.06
C PRO A 51 -9.97 -10.77 3.35
N ALA A 52 -10.14 -10.76 2.03
CA ALA A 52 -10.40 -11.95 1.21
C ALA A 52 -9.15 -12.41 0.42
N TYR A 53 -7.96 -12.10 0.93
CA TYR A 53 -6.68 -12.37 0.28
C TYR A 53 -5.72 -13.20 1.15
N PRO A 54 -6.09 -14.44 1.56
CA PRO A 54 -5.19 -15.30 2.33
C PRO A 54 -4.03 -15.84 1.46
N PRO A 55 -2.82 -15.99 2.04
CA PRO A 55 -2.43 -15.82 3.44
C PRO A 55 -2.02 -14.39 3.81
N GLN A 56 -2.22 -13.41 2.93
CA GLN A 56 -1.85 -12.02 3.15
C GLN A 56 -2.75 -11.36 4.20
N SER A 57 -4.07 -11.52 4.06
CA SER A 57 -5.04 -11.00 5.04
C SER A 57 -6.36 -11.78 4.99
N GLU A 58 -6.91 -12.05 6.17
CA GLU A 58 -8.20 -12.70 6.34
C GLU A 58 -8.86 -12.32 7.68
N ILE A 59 -10.19 -12.36 7.71
CA ILE A 59 -10.96 -12.24 8.96
C ILE A 59 -10.87 -13.56 9.71
N LYS A 60 -10.51 -13.52 11.00
CA LYS A 60 -10.51 -14.70 11.87
C LYS A 60 -11.94 -15.10 12.21
N PRO A 61 -12.41 -16.29 11.84
CA PRO A 61 -13.76 -16.73 12.17
C PRO A 61 -14.02 -16.76 13.70
N GLY A 62 -15.06 -16.06 14.15
CA GLY A 62 -15.44 -16.03 15.56
C GLY A 62 -14.55 -15.21 16.48
N ALA A 63 -13.59 -14.47 15.94
CA ALA A 63 -12.78 -13.55 16.72
C ALA A 63 -13.63 -12.38 17.25
N ALA A 64 -13.29 -11.92 18.44
CA ALA A 64 -13.91 -10.76 19.06
C ALA A 64 -13.00 -9.54 18.95
N ARG A 65 -13.65 -8.38 18.84
CA ARG A 65 -12.98 -7.09 18.91
C ARG A 65 -12.25 -6.93 20.26
N ALA A 66 -11.06 -6.33 20.22
CA ALA A 66 -10.36 -5.94 21.45
C ALA A 66 -11.21 -4.99 22.29
N LEU A 67 -11.24 -5.18 23.63
CA LEU A 67 -12.05 -4.36 24.55
C LEU A 67 -11.43 -2.98 24.79
N ASP A 68 -10.10 -2.94 24.97
CA ASP A 68 -9.34 -1.71 25.22
C ASP A 68 -8.60 -1.32 23.94
N THR A 69 -9.30 -0.61 23.04
CA THR A 69 -8.75 -0.20 21.74
C THR A 69 -9.09 1.24 21.43
N GLY A 70 -8.16 1.95 20.80
CA GLY A 70 -8.36 3.28 20.21
C GLY A 70 -9.06 3.26 18.86
N CYS A 71 -9.28 2.04 18.27
CA CYS A 71 -9.93 1.94 16.96
C CYS A 71 -11.40 2.36 17.02
N ALA A 72 -11.86 3.10 16.01
CA ALA A 72 -13.26 3.49 15.87
C ALA A 72 -14.20 2.28 15.71
N ALA A 73 -15.48 2.45 16.03
CA ALA A 73 -16.44 1.34 16.10
C ALA A 73 -16.63 0.59 14.75
N ASP A 74 -16.41 1.28 13.64
CA ASP A 74 -16.49 0.77 12.26
C ASP A 74 -15.15 0.21 11.73
N GLN A 75 -14.08 0.28 12.54
CA GLN A 75 -12.77 -0.28 12.20
C GLN A 75 -12.59 -1.64 12.86
N LEU A 76 -11.87 -2.55 12.21
CA LEU A 76 -11.47 -3.82 12.80
C LEU A 76 -10.18 -3.63 13.62
N THR A 77 -10.04 -4.47 14.64
CA THR A 77 -8.82 -4.54 15.47
C THR A 77 -7.93 -5.69 15.02
N THR A 78 -6.67 -5.67 15.42
CA THR A 78 -5.71 -6.74 15.16
C THR A 78 -6.21 -8.11 15.62
N GLY A 79 -7.02 -8.16 16.69
CA GLY A 79 -7.61 -9.41 17.20
C GLY A 79 -8.51 -10.11 16.20
N GLU A 80 -9.16 -9.37 15.30
CA GLU A 80 -10.17 -9.84 14.37
C GLU A 80 -9.58 -10.30 13.02
N LEU A 81 -8.29 -10.02 12.77
CA LEU A 81 -7.62 -10.26 11.50
C LEU A 81 -6.38 -11.15 11.67
N SER A 82 -5.98 -11.83 10.60
CA SER A 82 -4.72 -12.56 10.48
C SER A 82 -4.14 -12.41 9.08
N GLY A 83 -2.84 -12.63 8.97
CA GLY A 83 -2.15 -12.62 7.68
C GLY A 83 -0.86 -11.81 7.70
N PHE A 84 -0.08 -12.00 6.64
CA PHE A 84 1.22 -11.36 6.49
C PHE A 84 1.11 -9.83 6.48
N ASP A 85 0.20 -9.28 5.66
CA ASP A 85 -0.02 -7.82 5.55
C ASP A 85 -0.51 -7.21 6.87
N VAL A 86 -1.36 -7.95 7.60
CA VAL A 86 -1.84 -7.53 8.92
C VAL A 86 -0.68 -7.39 9.91
N GLU A 87 0.19 -8.39 9.98
CA GLU A 87 1.36 -8.36 10.87
C GLU A 87 2.38 -7.30 10.46
N VAL A 88 2.56 -7.06 9.16
CA VAL A 88 3.39 -5.95 8.65
C VAL A 88 2.81 -4.61 9.10
N ALA A 89 1.51 -4.39 8.95
CA ALA A 89 0.84 -3.16 9.39
C ALA A 89 0.97 -2.94 10.91
N VAL A 90 0.79 -4.00 11.70
CA VAL A 90 0.97 -3.98 13.16
C VAL A 90 2.41 -3.63 13.53
N ALA A 91 3.40 -4.21 12.84
CA ALA A 91 4.80 -3.93 13.07
C ALA A 91 5.17 -2.48 12.72
N ILE A 92 4.57 -1.91 11.67
CA ILE A 92 4.72 -0.49 11.31
C ILE A 92 4.10 0.38 12.39
N ALA A 93 2.83 0.16 12.77
CA ALA A 93 2.13 0.94 13.78
C ALA A 93 2.88 0.94 15.13
N LYS A 94 3.35 -0.23 15.55
CA LYS A 94 4.16 -0.36 16.78
C LYS A 94 5.43 0.49 16.74
N ARG A 95 6.12 0.57 15.60
CA ARG A 95 7.34 1.40 15.45
C ARG A 95 7.01 2.89 15.35
N LEU A 96 5.82 3.25 14.91
CA LEU A 96 5.29 4.62 14.98
C LEU A 96 4.83 5.01 16.39
N GLY A 97 4.69 4.05 17.32
CA GLY A 97 4.19 4.27 18.67
C GLY A 97 2.67 4.38 18.77
N VAL A 98 1.92 3.81 17.81
CA VAL A 98 0.46 3.88 17.71
C VAL A 98 -0.18 2.48 17.57
N GLU A 99 -1.50 2.40 17.72
CA GLU A 99 -2.28 1.18 17.49
C GLU A 99 -2.67 1.05 16.02
N ALA A 100 -2.64 -0.18 15.46
CA ALA A 100 -3.15 -0.46 14.11
C ALA A 100 -4.65 -0.72 14.14
N CYS A 101 -5.41 0.02 13.34
CA CYS A 101 -6.83 -0.14 13.11
C CYS A 101 -7.09 -0.38 11.63
N PHE A 102 -8.06 -1.22 11.28
CA PHE A 102 -8.20 -1.67 9.90
C PHE A 102 -9.58 -1.33 9.33
N VAL A 103 -9.57 -1.00 8.04
CA VAL A 103 -10.78 -0.84 7.20
C VAL A 103 -10.65 -1.72 5.96
N THR A 104 -11.78 -2.11 5.38
CA THR A 104 -11.83 -3.08 4.28
C THR A 104 -12.61 -2.54 3.08
N PRO A 105 -12.14 -1.44 2.47
CA PRO A 105 -12.76 -0.92 1.26
C PRO A 105 -12.49 -1.83 0.06
N ASP A 106 -13.26 -1.67 -1.02
CA ASP A 106 -13.06 -2.41 -2.26
C ASP A 106 -11.67 -2.11 -2.86
N TRP A 107 -11.05 -3.12 -3.50
CA TRP A 107 -9.72 -3.01 -4.09
C TRP A 107 -9.58 -1.85 -5.08
N ILE A 108 -10.59 -1.63 -5.94
CA ILE A 108 -10.59 -0.52 -6.89
C ILE A 108 -10.54 0.83 -6.18
N GLN A 109 -11.24 0.98 -5.05
CA GLN A 109 -11.21 2.19 -4.24
C GLN A 109 -9.81 2.40 -3.63
N ILE A 110 -9.17 1.33 -3.13
CA ILE A 110 -7.81 1.39 -2.57
C ILE A 110 -6.81 1.85 -3.65
N THR A 111 -6.84 1.24 -4.83
CA THR A 111 -5.83 1.46 -5.89
C THR A 111 -6.01 2.76 -6.66
N SER A 112 -7.20 3.36 -6.65
CA SER A 112 -7.49 4.60 -7.37
C SER A 112 -6.89 5.85 -6.70
N GLY A 113 -6.58 5.81 -5.42
CA GLY A 113 -6.30 7.00 -4.60
C GLY A 113 -7.57 7.82 -4.35
N ASN A 114 -7.41 9.06 -3.88
CA ASN A 114 -8.52 9.92 -3.52
C ASN A 114 -9.41 9.33 -2.42
N TRP A 115 -8.75 8.88 -1.34
CA TRP A 115 -9.37 8.17 -0.22
C TRP A 115 -10.21 9.05 0.72
N GLN A 116 -10.15 10.37 0.52
CA GLN A 116 -10.91 11.36 1.32
C GLN A 116 -10.62 11.22 2.83
N ASP A 117 -9.39 10.92 3.18
CA ASP A 117 -8.91 10.72 4.57
C ASP A 117 -9.66 9.61 5.36
N GLN A 118 -10.31 8.68 4.68
CA GLN A 118 -10.98 7.55 5.34
C GLN A 118 -9.99 6.57 5.98
N TRP A 119 -8.75 6.52 5.49
CA TRP A 119 -7.62 5.78 6.07
C TRP A 119 -6.30 6.46 5.72
N ASP A 120 -5.26 6.12 6.46
CA ASP A 120 -3.96 6.78 6.35
C ASP A 120 -3.03 6.11 5.31
N ILE A 121 -3.08 4.78 5.26
CA ILE A 121 -2.17 3.94 4.49
C ILE A 121 -2.86 2.65 4.04
N SER A 122 -2.48 2.13 2.89
CA SER A 122 -2.80 0.76 2.50
C SER A 122 -1.59 -0.14 2.76
N VAL A 123 -1.81 -1.25 3.46
CA VAL A 123 -0.86 -2.36 3.61
C VAL A 123 -1.60 -3.61 3.17
N GLY A 124 -1.74 -3.78 1.85
CA GLY A 124 -2.59 -4.79 1.23
C GLY A 124 -1.98 -5.31 -0.06
N SER A 125 -0.69 -5.63 -0.05
CA SER A 125 -0.02 -6.29 -1.18
C SER A 125 -0.15 -5.52 -2.50
N MET A 126 0.02 -4.20 -2.46
CA MET A 126 -0.15 -3.36 -3.65
C MET A 126 1.13 -3.33 -4.48
N ALA A 127 1.06 -3.85 -5.71
CA ALA A 127 2.15 -3.73 -6.68
C ALA A 127 2.35 -2.27 -7.11
N ILE A 128 3.61 -1.86 -7.19
CA ILE A 128 4.01 -0.54 -7.66
C ILE A 128 3.85 -0.50 -9.19
N THR A 129 2.99 0.39 -9.69
CA THR A 129 2.85 0.65 -11.13
C THR A 129 2.94 2.14 -11.43
N PRO A 130 3.43 2.55 -12.63
CA PRO A 130 3.45 3.96 -13.00
C PRO A 130 2.08 4.63 -12.93
N GLU A 131 1.00 3.89 -13.20
CA GLU A 131 -0.37 4.42 -13.13
C GLU A 131 -0.77 4.74 -11.68
N ARG A 132 -0.56 3.80 -10.76
CA ARG A 132 -0.84 4.00 -9.33
C ARG A 132 0.04 5.09 -8.71
N MET A 133 1.28 5.23 -9.19
CA MET A 133 2.20 6.28 -8.75
C MET A 133 1.70 7.70 -9.10
N LYS A 134 0.73 7.88 -9.99
CA LYS A 134 0.16 9.21 -10.27
C LYS A 134 -0.63 9.75 -9.08
N THR A 135 -1.35 8.88 -8.36
CA THR A 135 -2.25 9.25 -7.26
C THR A 135 -1.75 8.81 -5.88
N LEU A 136 -0.83 7.84 -5.83
CA LEU A 136 -0.34 7.25 -4.59
C LEU A 136 1.18 7.46 -4.44
N TYR A 137 1.60 7.71 -3.20
CA TYR A 137 2.98 7.51 -2.76
C TYR A 137 3.20 6.06 -2.38
N PHE A 138 4.37 5.52 -2.70
CA PHE A 138 4.78 4.18 -2.29
C PHE A 138 5.97 4.23 -1.36
N THR A 139 6.01 3.30 -0.42
CA THR A 139 7.16 3.07 0.47
C THR A 139 8.20 2.16 -0.20
N GLN A 140 9.31 1.85 0.52
CA GLN A 140 10.10 0.66 0.22
C GLN A 140 9.16 -0.55 0.16
N PRO A 141 9.26 -1.43 -0.86
CA PRO A 141 8.52 -2.68 -0.85
C PRO A 141 8.85 -3.52 0.37
N TYR A 142 7.84 -4.13 0.97
CA TYR A 142 8.06 -5.00 2.12
C TYR A 142 8.19 -6.48 1.74
N TYR A 143 7.76 -6.86 0.53
CA TYR A 143 8.03 -8.17 -0.07
C TYR A 143 7.87 -8.12 -1.60
N ALA A 144 8.23 -9.23 -2.27
CA ALA A 144 8.04 -9.38 -3.71
C ALA A 144 7.50 -10.78 -4.01
N THR A 145 6.52 -10.88 -4.92
CA THR A 145 5.94 -12.17 -5.29
C THR A 145 5.99 -12.41 -6.79
N PRO A 146 6.25 -13.67 -7.21
CA PRO A 146 6.07 -14.05 -8.60
C PRO A 146 4.59 -14.13 -8.98
N ALA A 147 4.22 -13.60 -10.14
CA ALA A 147 2.92 -13.84 -10.77
C ALA A 147 2.95 -15.15 -11.57
N THR A 148 1.98 -16.02 -11.36
CA THR A 148 2.05 -17.40 -11.83
C THR A 148 0.68 -17.87 -12.33
N PHE A 149 0.67 -18.60 -13.44
CA PHE A 149 -0.53 -19.27 -13.94
C PHE A 149 -0.78 -20.57 -13.17
N PHE A 150 -2.05 -20.80 -12.88
CA PHE A 150 -2.58 -22.06 -12.34
C PHE A 150 -3.63 -22.60 -13.29
N VAL A 151 -3.67 -23.94 -13.42
CA VAL A 151 -4.67 -24.69 -14.17
C VAL A 151 -5.29 -25.76 -13.29
N HIS A 152 -6.43 -26.32 -13.69
CA HIS A 152 -7.00 -27.48 -12.96
C HIS A 152 -6.01 -28.64 -12.93
N SER A 153 -5.99 -29.42 -11.85
CA SER A 153 -5.06 -30.54 -11.66
C SER A 153 -5.15 -31.57 -12.77
N ASP A 154 -6.36 -31.81 -13.32
CA ASP A 154 -6.61 -32.75 -14.42
C ASP A 154 -6.19 -32.19 -15.81
N ASN A 155 -5.68 -30.96 -15.87
CA ASN A 155 -5.21 -30.41 -17.14
C ASN A 155 -4.08 -31.26 -17.72
N THR A 156 -4.24 -31.67 -18.98
CA THR A 156 -3.23 -32.37 -19.80
C THR A 156 -3.01 -31.68 -21.14
N SER A 157 -3.74 -30.58 -21.39
CA SER A 157 -3.77 -29.89 -22.69
C SER A 157 -2.80 -28.72 -22.77
N TYR A 158 -2.50 -28.08 -21.62
CA TYR A 158 -1.62 -26.92 -21.54
C TYR A 158 -0.35 -27.30 -20.80
N SER A 159 0.81 -27.01 -21.36
CA SER A 159 2.14 -27.27 -20.79
C SER A 159 2.98 -26.00 -20.61
N ASN A 160 2.59 -24.92 -21.27
CA ASN A 160 3.24 -23.61 -21.13
C ASN A 160 2.22 -22.46 -21.28
N HIS A 161 2.65 -21.23 -20.99
CA HIS A 161 1.78 -20.06 -20.97
C HIS A 161 1.18 -19.73 -22.35
N SER A 162 1.93 -19.96 -23.45
CA SER A 162 1.45 -19.67 -24.80
C SER A 162 0.26 -20.55 -25.22
N ASP A 163 0.10 -21.73 -24.60
CA ASP A 163 -1.04 -22.62 -24.83
C ASP A 163 -2.36 -22.00 -24.32
N LEU A 164 -2.25 -20.99 -23.45
CA LEU A 164 -3.39 -20.23 -22.91
C LEU A 164 -3.87 -19.13 -23.88
N SER A 165 -3.21 -18.91 -25.02
CA SER A 165 -3.64 -17.92 -26.02
C SER A 165 -5.05 -18.26 -26.54
N GLY A 166 -5.96 -17.28 -26.48
CA GLY A 166 -7.37 -17.47 -26.84
C GLY A 166 -8.20 -18.28 -25.82
N LYS A 167 -7.69 -18.55 -24.62
CA LYS A 167 -8.35 -19.30 -23.56
C LYS A 167 -8.97 -18.39 -22.51
N LYS A 168 -9.90 -18.93 -21.70
CA LYS A 168 -10.53 -18.22 -20.60
C LYS A 168 -9.62 -18.19 -19.40
N VAL A 169 -9.11 -17.00 -19.06
CA VAL A 169 -8.22 -16.80 -17.92
C VAL A 169 -8.86 -15.91 -16.88
N GLY A 170 -9.02 -16.42 -15.66
CA GLY A 170 -9.53 -15.69 -14.51
C GLY A 170 -8.46 -14.81 -13.88
N VAL A 171 -8.85 -13.60 -13.46
CA VAL A 171 -8.00 -12.64 -12.73
C VAL A 171 -8.84 -11.81 -11.79
N CYS A 172 -8.22 -11.16 -10.79
CA CYS A 172 -8.88 -10.11 -10.03
C CYS A 172 -8.99 -8.83 -10.87
N SER A 173 -10.14 -8.15 -10.76
CA SER A 173 -10.38 -6.87 -11.45
C SER A 173 -9.49 -5.76 -10.89
N GLY A 174 -8.84 -4.97 -11.77
CA GLY A 174 -7.93 -3.89 -11.40
C GLY A 174 -6.58 -4.35 -10.83
N CYS A 175 -6.29 -5.64 -10.88
CA CYS A 175 -4.98 -6.19 -10.50
C CYS A 175 -3.99 -6.17 -11.67
N THR A 176 -2.71 -6.26 -11.38
CA THR A 176 -1.63 -6.35 -12.38
C THR A 176 -1.77 -7.56 -13.31
N TYR A 177 -2.39 -8.63 -12.85
CA TYR A 177 -2.69 -9.83 -13.63
C TYR A 177 -3.64 -9.55 -14.81
N GLN A 178 -4.66 -8.71 -14.59
CA GLN A 178 -5.53 -8.23 -15.66
C GLN A 178 -4.71 -7.42 -16.67
N PHE A 179 -3.90 -6.46 -16.21
CA PHE A 179 -3.08 -5.63 -17.11
C PHE A 179 -2.03 -6.45 -17.87
N TYR A 180 -1.52 -7.54 -17.28
CA TYR A 180 -0.67 -8.48 -17.98
C TYR A 180 -1.40 -9.16 -19.16
N LEU A 181 -2.61 -9.68 -18.93
CA LEU A 181 -3.40 -10.34 -19.98
C LEU A 181 -3.87 -9.36 -21.07
N GLU A 182 -4.09 -8.11 -20.72
CA GLU A 182 -4.39 -7.00 -21.64
C GLU A 182 -3.16 -6.56 -22.45
N GLY A 183 -1.95 -6.96 -22.06
CA GLY A 183 -0.70 -6.52 -22.68
C GLY A 183 -0.32 -5.08 -22.34
N THR A 184 -0.85 -4.53 -21.26
CA THR A 184 -0.67 -3.12 -20.83
C THR A 184 0.16 -2.96 -19.57
N LEU A 185 0.50 -4.07 -18.88
CA LEU A 185 1.24 -4.03 -17.63
C LEU A 185 2.60 -3.36 -17.82
N SER A 186 2.88 -2.38 -16.97
CA SER A 186 4.19 -1.77 -16.81
C SER A 186 4.60 -1.80 -15.35
N LEU A 187 5.82 -2.26 -15.07
CA LEU A 187 6.39 -2.29 -13.72
C LEU A 187 7.74 -1.55 -13.72
N PRO A 188 8.02 -0.73 -12.69
CA PRO A 188 9.27 0.02 -12.63
C PRO A 188 10.50 -0.89 -12.69
N GLY A 189 11.40 -0.61 -13.64
CA GLY A 189 12.66 -1.34 -13.79
C GLY A 189 12.55 -2.75 -14.36
N GLN A 190 11.39 -3.16 -14.87
CA GLN A 190 11.18 -4.48 -15.46
C GLN A 190 10.70 -4.39 -16.91
N GLU A 191 11.20 -5.28 -17.75
CA GLU A 191 10.66 -5.57 -19.09
C GLU A 191 9.70 -6.76 -18.97
N ILE A 192 8.45 -6.59 -19.43
CA ILE A 192 7.41 -7.62 -19.29
C ILE A 192 7.26 -8.39 -20.61
N ASP A 193 7.44 -9.70 -20.55
CA ASP A 193 7.16 -10.61 -21.67
C ASP A 193 5.73 -11.15 -21.58
N PHE A 194 4.87 -10.74 -22.51
CA PHE A 194 3.47 -11.14 -22.60
C PHE A 194 3.35 -12.46 -23.39
N THR A 195 3.40 -13.59 -22.67
CA THR A 195 3.46 -14.94 -23.28
C THR A 195 2.08 -15.51 -23.62
N ALA A 196 1.04 -15.24 -22.84
CA ALA A 196 -0.34 -15.61 -23.14
C ALA A 196 -1.05 -14.45 -23.86
N LYS A 197 -1.46 -14.66 -25.12
CA LYS A 197 -1.99 -13.59 -25.99
C LYS A 197 -3.45 -13.80 -26.33
N ASN A 198 -4.19 -12.68 -26.48
CA ASN A 198 -5.59 -12.71 -26.91
C ASN A 198 -6.46 -13.62 -26.02
N THR A 199 -6.18 -13.69 -24.73
CA THR A 199 -6.96 -14.44 -23.76
C THR A 199 -8.37 -13.85 -23.62
N GLU A 200 -9.36 -14.69 -23.38
CA GLU A 200 -10.67 -14.24 -22.89
C GLU A 200 -10.52 -13.98 -21.38
N ILE A 201 -10.42 -12.70 -21.00
CA ILE A 201 -10.21 -12.29 -19.61
C ILE A 201 -11.53 -12.38 -18.86
N VAL A 202 -11.55 -13.12 -17.75
CA VAL A 202 -12.72 -13.22 -16.85
C VAL A 202 -12.35 -12.58 -15.53
N GLU A 203 -13.00 -11.45 -15.23
CA GLU A 203 -12.71 -10.66 -14.04
C GLU A 203 -13.53 -11.12 -12.83
N TYR A 204 -12.88 -11.16 -11.68
CA TYR A 204 -13.46 -11.47 -10.38
C TYR A 204 -13.16 -10.37 -9.38
N ALA A 205 -14.00 -10.24 -8.36
CA ALA A 205 -13.74 -9.29 -7.28
C ALA A 205 -12.48 -9.64 -6.48
N THR A 206 -12.14 -10.93 -6.36
CA THR A 206 -10.96 -11.41 -5.62
C THR A 206 -10.28 -12.57 -6.34
N GLU A 207 -8.97 -12.79 -6.06
CA GLU A 207 -8.22 -13.96 -6.54
C GLU A 207 -8.83 -15.28 -6.05
N ALA A 208 -9.33 -15.30 -4.81
CA ALA A 208 -9.94 -16.48 -4.23
C ALA A 208 -11.16 -16.96 -5.01
N LEU A 209 -12.00 -16.04 -5.50
CA LEU A 209 -13.15 -16.38 -6.35
C LEU A 209 -12.69 -16.97 -7.69
N ALA A 210 -11.67 -16.39 -8.34
CA ALA A 210 -11.12 -16.90 -9.58
C ALA A 210 -10.58 -18.35 -9.40
N LEU A 211 -9.83 -18.59 -8.31
CA LEU A 211 -9.30 -19.93 -8.00
C LEU A 211 -10.40 -20.94 -7.70
N GLN A 212 -11.48 -20.55 -7.00
CA GLN A 212 -12.64 -21.39 -6.78
C GLN A 212 -13.35 -21.76 -8.08
N GLU A 213 -13.50 -20.82 -9.01
CA GLU A 213 -14.11 -21.08 -10.32
C GLU A 213 -13.23 -22.02 -11.18
N LEU A 214 -11.91 -21.89 -11.11
CA LEU A 214 -10.98 -22.84 -11.77
C LEU A 214 -11.13 -24.25 -11.22
N ALA A 215 -11.37 -24.39 -9.92
CA ALA A 215 -11.50 -25.67 -9.23
C ALA A 215 -12.75 -26.50 -9.64
N TRP A 216 -13.73 -25.89 -10.35
CA TRP A 216 -14.92 -26.62 -10.82
C TRP A 216 -14.61 -27.72 -11.85
N GLY A 217 -13.48 -27.64 -12.53
CA GLY A 217 -13.03 -28.64 -13.49
C GLY A 217 -12.25 -28.05 -14.65
N ASN A 218 -11.47 -28.90 -15.31
CA ASN A 218 -10.61 -28.50 -16.44
C ASN A 218 -11.43 -27.91 -17.59
N GLY A 219 -11.31 -26.61 -17.86
CA GLY A 219 -12.01 -25.90 -18.93
C GLY A 219 -13.54 -25.78 -18.70
N VAL A 220 -14.07 -26.07 -17.49
CA VAL A 220 -15.52 -25.97 -17.20
C VAL A 220 -15.96 -24.50 -17.10
N LYS A 221 -15.27 -23.72 -16.29
CA LYS A 221 -15.52 -22.28 -16.11
C LYS A 221 -14.36 -21.47 -16.66
N LEU A 222 -13.14 -21.85 -16.29
CA LEU A 222 -11.88 -21.24 -16.67
C LEU A 222 -10.92 -22.30 -17.19
N ASP A 223 -10.03 -21.90 -18.06
CA ASP A 223 -8.88 -22.70 -18.53
C ASP A 223 -7.68 -22.53 -17.58
N ALA A 224 -7.49 -21.31 -17.08
CA ALA A 224 -6.43 -20.94 -16.13
C ALA A 224 -6.83 -19.75 -15.26
N VAL A 225 -6.01 -19.50 -14.22
CA VAL A 225 -6.05 -18.29 -13.39
C VAL A 225 -4.63 -17.75 -13.30
N LEU A 226 -4.43 -16.43 -13.40
CA LEU A 226 -3.17 -15.75 -13.14
C LEU A 226 -3.28 -15.01 -11.81
N VAL A 227 -2.42 -15.38 -10.84
CA VAL A 227 -2.42 -14.85 -9.47
C VAL A 227 -1.02 -14.81 -8.88
N ALA A 228 -0.87 -14.24 -7.69
CA ALA A 228 0.37 -14.37 -6.90
C ALA A 228 0.66 -15.85 -6.61
N SER A 229 1.92 -16.26 -6.79
CA SER A 229 2.35 -17.64 -6.54
C SER A 229 2.00 -18.13 -5.13
N PRO A 230 2.21 -17.36 -4.04
CA PRO A 230 1.82 -17.81 -2.69
C PRO A 230 0.33 -18.06 -2.56
N THR A 231 -0.53 -17.24 -3.17
CA THR A 231 -2.00 -17.40 -3.13
C THR A 231 -2.43 -18.70 -3.80
N GLY A 232 -1.87 -19.00 -4.99
CA GLY A 232 -2.15 -20.27 -5.67
C GLY A 232 -1.61 -21.48 -4.90
N LYS A 233 -0.39 -21.40 -4.34
CA LYS A 233 0.18 -22.44 -3.47
C LYS A 233 -0.70 -22.69 -2.22
N GLN A 234 -1.18 -21.61 -1.59
CA GLN A 234 -2.08 -21.74 -0.42
C GLN A 234 -3.40 -22.40 -0.80
N ALA A 235 -3.95 -22.08 -1.97
CA ALA A 235 -5.18 -22.71 -2.47
C ALA A 235 -4.99 -24.23 -2.67
N ILE A 236 -3.82 -24.67 -3.16
CA ILE A 236 -3.46 -26.08 -3.27
C ILE A 236 -3.39 -26.74 -1.88
N LEU A 237 -2.73 -26.08 -0.92
CA LEU A 237 -2.65 -26.58 0.47
C LEU A 237 -4.04 -26.69 1.11
N ASN A 238 -4.95 -25.80 0.76
CA ASN A 238 -6.36 -25.84 1.19
C ASN A 238 -7.21 -26.87 0.43
N GLY A 239 -6.60 -27.66 -0.46
CA GLY A 239 -7.23 -28.77 -1.14
C GLY A 239 -7.92 -28.43 -2.46
N LEU A 240 -7.73 -27.25 -3.04
CA LEU A 240 -8.25 -26.95 -4.37
C LEU A 240 -7.52 -27.82 -5.41
N PRO A 241 -8.25 -28.46 -6.35
CA PRO A 241 -7.68 -29.32 -7.39
C PRO A 241 -7.05 -28.53 -8.52
N ILE A 242 -6.01 -27.76 -8.22
CA ILE A 242 -5.28 -26.92 -9.16
C ILE A 242 -3.78 -27.22 -9.09
N LYS A 243 -3.05 -26.84 -10.11
CA LYS A 243 -1.57 -26.93 -10.18
C LYS A 243 -0.99 -25.75 -10.92
N GLN A 244 0.26 -25.43 -10.63
CA GLN A 244 1.01 -24.40 -11.35
C GLN A 244 1.25 -24.83 -12.81
N LEU A 245 1.19 -23.86 -13.73
CA LEU A 245 1.53 -24.02 -15.14
C LEU A 245 2.76 -23.17 -15.48
N GLY A 246 3.86 -23.83 -15.83
CA GLY A 246 5.11 -23.16 -16.22
C GLY A 246 5.78 -22.38 -15.10
N ASP A 247 6.74 -21.56 -15.48
CA ASP A 247 7.46 -20.66 -14.58
C ASP A 247 6.66 -19.37 -14.33
N PRO A 248 7.01 -18.57 -13.32
CA PRO A 248 6.42 -17.24 -13.13
C PRO A 248 6.62 -16.33 -14.34
N VAL A 249 5.65 -15.45 -14.61
CA VAL A 249 5.69 -14.57 -15.79
C VAL A 249 6.29 -13.20 -15.50
N TYR A 250 6.22 -12.70 -14.27
CA TYR A 250 6.90 -11.49 -13.79
C TYR A 250 6.97 -11.50 -12.26
N LEU A 251 7.73 -10.54 -11.72
CA LEU A 251 7.86 -10.34 -10.28
C LEU A 251 7.18 -9.02 -9.88
N GLU A 252 6.34 -9.05 -8.86
CA GLU A 252 5.73 -7.87 -8.28
C GLU A 252 6.49 -7.41 -7.04
N TYR A 253 6.82 -6.13 -6.98
CA TYR A 253 7.28 -5.47 -5.76
C TYR A 253 6.07 -4.86 -5.06
N LEU A 254 5.79 -5.31 -3.85
CA LEU A 254 4.59 -5.01 -3.10
C LEU A 254 4.92 -4.08 -1.94
N ALA A 255 4.30 -2.91 -1.93
CA ALA A 255 4.63 -1.84 -1.01
C ALA A 255 3.40 -1.29 -0.31
N ALA A 256 3.61 -0.66 0.84
CA ALA A 256 2.59 0.16 1.45
C ALA A 256 2.42 1.46 0.64
N ALA A 257 1.19 1.95 0.57
CA ALA A 257 0.87 3.14 -0.22
C ALA A 257 0.07 4.16 0.60
N ALA A 258 0.27 5.44 0.33
CA ALA A 258 -0.51 6.54 0.89
C ALA A 258 -1.03 7.45 -0.22
N ASP A 259 -2.25 7.98 -0.05
CA ASP A 259 -2.87 8.88 -1.02
C ASP A 259 -2.13 10.23 -1.08
N LYS A 260 -1.89 10.70 -2.29
CA LYS A 260 -1.32 12.04 -2.55
C LYS A 260 -2.31 13.18 -2.31
N ASN A 261 -3.61 12.87 -2.34
CA ASN A 261 -4.70 13.85 -2.27
C ASN A 261 -5.33 13.94 -0.86
N GLN A 262 -4.59 13.54 0.17
CA GLN A 262 -5.04 13.72 1.57
C GLN A 262 -5.02 15.19 1.98
N ILE A 263 -5.82 15.57 2.98
CA ILE A 263 -5.88 16.93 3.52
C ILE A 263 -4.51 17.37 4.05
N HIS A 264 -3.78 16.44 4.68
CA HIS A 264 -2.43 16.67 5.19
C HIS A 264 -1.38 16.03 4.27
N ASP A 265 -0.25 16.71 4.12
CA ASP A 265 0.87 16.18 3.31
C ASP A 265 1.36 14.83 3.88
N SER A 266 1.35 13.82 3.03
CA SER A 266 1.76 12.46 3.38
C SER A 266 3.27 12.20 3.18
N SER A 267 4.04 13.15 2.67
CA SER A 267 5.44 12.92 2.28
C SER A 267 6.32 12.51 3.47
N SER A 268 6.20 13.21 4.61
CA SER A 268 6.94 12.89 5.84
C SER A 268 6.54 11.53 6.41
N PHE A 269 5.24 11.22 6.36
CA PHE A 269 4.67 9.96 6.80
C PHE A 269 5.18 8.78 5.95
N VAL A 270 5.13 8.88 4.63
CA VAL A 270 5.65 7.86 3.70
C VAL A 270 7.16 7.64 3.88
N ASN A 271 7.92 8.72 4.07
CA ASN A 271 9.36 8.62 4.34
C ASN A 271 9.63 7.90 5.68
N MET A 272 8.85 8.18 6.73
CA MET A 272 8.97 7.51 8.01
C MET A 272 8.63 6.02 7.89
N VAL A 273 7.53 5.67 7.24
CA VAL A 273 7.14 4.26 7.00
C VAL A 273 8.18 3.54 6.14
N THR A 274 8.73 4.21 5.11
CA THR A 274 9.85 3.67 4.31
C THR A 274 11.05 3.29 5.18
N ASN A 275 11.47 4.20 6.07
CA ASN A 275 12.58 3.92 7.00
C ASN A 275 12.25 2.76 7.94
N ILE A 276 11.01 2.66 8.42
CA ILE A 276 10.55 1.56 9.26
C ILE A 276 10.63 0.22 8.49
N ILE A 277 10.14 0.17 7.24
CA ILE A 277 10.20 -1.03 6.41
C ILE A 277 11.67 -1.44 6.14
N GLN A 278 12.55 -0.50 5.85
CA GLN A 278 13.99 -0.77 5.71
C GLN A 278 14.62 -1.34 6.99
N GLN A 279 14.21 -0.84 8.16
CA GLN A 279 14.61 -1.43 9.44
C GLN A 279 14.05 -2.85 9.60
N MET A 280 12.79 -3.09 9.21
CA MET A 280 12.16 -4.42 9.27
C MET A 280 12.83 -5.44 8.34
N HIS A 281 13.38 -5.00 7.20
CA HIS A 281 14.27 -5.83 6.37
C HIS A 281 15.57 -6.15 7.11
N SER A 282 16.23 -5.13 7.66
CA SER A 282 17.57 -5.28 8.24
C SER A 282 17.59 -6.06 9.56
N ASP A 283 16.53 -5.97 10.37
CA ASP A 283 16.41 -6.66 11.65
C ASP A 283 15.78 -8.07 11.55
N GLY A 284 15.44 -8.50 10.34
CA GLY A 284 14.86 -9.82 10.05
C GLY A 284 13.37 -9.95 10.37
N THR A 285 12.68 -8.88 10.74
CA THR A 285 11.23 -8.91 11.03
C THR A 285 10.44 -9.41 9.81
N LEU A 286 10.70 -8.85 8.62
CA LEU A 286 9.99 -9.23 7.40
C LEU A 286 10.32 -10.66 6.97
N LEU A 287 11.58 -11.08 7.04
CA LEU A 287 12.00 -12.45 6.76
C LEU A 287 11.28 -13.47 7.66
N ASN A 288 11.19 -13.17 8.97
CA ASN A 288 10.48 -14.05 9.91
C ASN A 288 9.00 -14.15 9.58
N LEU A 289 8.33 -13.03 9.28
CA LEU A 289 6.92 -13.01 8.87
C LEU A 289 6.72 -13.76 7.55
N SER A 290 7.58 -13.54 6.55
CA SER A 290 7.51 -14.25 5.27
C SER A 290 7.63 -15.76 5.46
N THR A 291 8.60 -16.21 6.25
CA THR A 291 8.77 -17.64 6.56
C THR A 291 7.57 -18.21 7.31
N GLN A 292 6.98 -17.44 8.23
CA GLN A 292 5.81 -17.86 9.00
C GLN A 292 4.58 -18.08 8.11
N TYR A 293 4.31 -17.15 7.18
CA TYR A 293 3.07 -17.15 6.39
C TYR A 293 3.19 -17.89 5.05
N TYR A 294 4.38 -17.87 4.45
CA TYR A 294 4.61 -18.45 3.11
C TYR A 294 5.51 -19.68 3.12
N GLY A 295 6.23 -19.94 4.22
CA GLY A 295 7.22 -21.01 4.29
C GLY A 295 8.49 -20.72 3.47
N GLU A 296 8.62 -19.53 2.89
CA GLU A 296 9.73 -19.10 2.04
C GLU A 296 10.07 -17.62 2.24
N ASP A 297 11.27 -17.21 1.83
CA ASP A 297 11.69 -15.80 1.86
C ASP A 297 11.21 -15.07 0.58
N LEU A 298 10.24 -14.20 0.73
CA LEU A 298 9.75 -13.30 -0.31
C LEU A 298 10.21 -11.84 -0.08
N THR A 299 11.12 -11.60 0.88
CA THR A 299 11.46 -10.26 1.36
C THR A 299 12.85 -9.77 0.95
N THR A 300 13.82 -10.66 0.80
CA THR A 300 15.21 -10.28 0.45
C THR A 300 15.27 -9.52 -0.87
N THR A 301 14.58 -9.99 -1.92
CA THR A 301 14.54 -9.29 -3.21
C THR A 301 13.89 -7.90 -3.10
N ALA A 302 12.88 -7.74 -2.23
CA ALA A 302 12.22 -6.45 -2.00
C ALA A 302 13.14 -5.45 -1.26
N ALA A 303 14.03 -5.93 -0.40
CA ALA A 303 15.04 -5.09 0.26
C ALA A 303 16.01 -4.42 -0.74
N GLU A 304 16.28 -5.09 -1.86
CA GLU A 304 17.20 -4.62 -2.91
C GLU A 304 16.52 -3.67 -3.93
N PHE A 305 15.22 -3.44 -3.82
CA PHE A 305 14.49 -2.58 -4.73
C PHE A 305 15.06 -1.16 -4.76
N ASN A 306 15.30 -0.65 -5.97
CA ASN A 306 15.80 0.71 -6.15
C ASN A 306 14.69 1.75 -5.93
N ILE A 307 14.63 2.32 -4.73
CA ILE A 307 13.62 3.32 -4.35
C ILE A 307 13.66 4.60 -5.22
N ALA A 308 14.75 4.84 -5.96
CA ALA A 308 14.81 5.97 -6.88
C ALA A 308 13.80 5.84 -8.05
N LEU A 309 13.31 4.65 -8.32
CA LEU A 309 12.25 4.39 -9.29
C LEU A 309 10.87 4.91 -8.85
N LEU A 310 10.71 5.31 -7.58
CA LEU A 310 9.48 5.86 -7.01
C LEU A 310 9.38 7.40 -7.11
N LYS A 311 10.38 8.05 -7.70
CA LYS A 311 10.48 9.52 -7.77
C LYS A 311 10.01 10.06 -9.10
#